data_9cf3c1512a52827c6b590fcfe4c54fb0
#
_entry.id   9cf3c1512a52827c6b590fcfe4c54fb0
#
_cell.length_a   1.000
_cell.length_b   1.000
_cell.length_c   1.000
_cell.angle_alpha   90.00
_cell.angle_beta   90.00
_cell.angle_gamma   90.00
#
_symmetry.space_group_name_H-M   'P 1'
#
loop_
_entity.id
_entity.type
_entity.pdbx_description
1 polymer ?
#
loop_
_entity_poly.entity_id
_entity_poly.type
_entity_poly.pdbx_seq_one_letter_code
_entity_poly.pdbx_strand_id
1 'polypeptide(L)'
;MVELFQRDKSVISRHIRNLFTEGELVREAVVAFHATTGPDGKTYQVAYFSLDVTLAVGYRVRSTRGTQFRQWATARLKNPSGLGVPDYFDELLARIRDIRSSEKVFWRKVLQIYATSIDYDSQAESSQRFFATVQNKMHWAAHGQTAAEVIAARADADEPNMGLSTWAGAVPRKPDAAVARNYLTADELDALNRIVSAYLEFAELQALGRKPMHMADWIAKLDDFLRLGDRETIDHAGKVSHEVAILRAESEYDRFAKERAMLPSSVEQDFDESMRAVRQIESRRGPKGKGSPG
;
A
#
# COMPACT_ATOMS: atom_id res chain seq x y z
N MET A 1 1.62 -12.37 10.80
CA MET A 1 2.01 -13.78 11.05
C MET A 1 0.88 -14.78 10.79
N VAL A 2 -0.36 -14.56 11.26
CA VAL A 2 -1.51 -15.46 11.02
C VAL A 2 -1.74 -15.65 9.53
N GLU A 3 -1.90 -14.58 8.79
CA GLU A 3 -2.08 -14.60 7.33
C GLU A 3 -0.82 -15.10 6.59
N LEU A 4 0.36 -14.65 7.04
CA LEU A 4 1.65 -15.03 6.42
C LEU A 4 1.84 -16.54 6.42
N PHE A 5 1.61 -17.20 7.57
CA PHE A 5 1.83 -18.64 7.72
C PHE A 5 0.56 -19.46 7.55
N GLN A 6 -0.59 -18.84 7.28
CA GLN A 6 -1.91 -19.47 7.16
C GLN A 6 -2.20 -20.43 8.33
N ARG A 7 -2.05 -19.90 9.54
CA ARG A 7 -2.30 -20.62 10.81
C ARG A 7 -3.08 -19.77 11.79
N ASP A 8 -3.88 -20.42 12.60
CA ASP A 8 -4.65 -19.80 13.66
C ASP A 8 -3.80 -18.97 14.62
N LYS A 9 -4.40 -17.89 15.14
CA LYS A 9 -3.78 -17.02 16.14
C LYS A 9 -3.28 -17.82 17.36
N SER A 10 -4.02 -18.83 17.80
CA SER A 10 -3.65 -19.70 18.93
C SER A 10 -2.35 -20.47 18.67
N VAL A 11 -2.17 -20.98 17.45
CA VAL A 11 -0.96 -21.71 17.03
C VAL A 11 0.24 -20.77 17.00
N ILE A 12 0.08 -19.60 16.37
CA ILE A 12 1.14 -18.58 16.29
C ILE A 12 1.53 -18.11 17.70
N SER A 13 0.55 -17.79 18.57
CA SER A 13 0.80 -17.35 19.94
C SER A 13 1.53 -18.40 20.77
N ARG A 14 1.26 -19.70 20.55
CA ARG A 14 1.97 -20.79 21.20
C ARG A 14 3.44 -20.86 20.75
N HIS A 15 3.72 -20.72 19.46
CA HIS A 15 5.09 -20.67 18.96
C HIS A 15 5.86 -19.47 19.52
N ILE A 16 5.24 -18.30 19.55
CA ILE A 16 5.85 -17.08 20.14
C ILE A 16 6.16 -17.30 21.63
N ARG A 17 5.23 -17.89 22.39
CA ARG A 17 5.45 -18.20 23.82
C ARG A 17 6.64 -19.14 24.00
N ASN A 18 6.70 -20.19 23.19
CA ASN A 18 7.78 -21.18 23.27
C ASN A 18 9.16 -20.57 22.97
N LEU A 19 9.26 -19.62 22.02
CA LEU A 19 10.50 -18.89 21.74
C LEU A 19 11.07 -18.22 23.00
N PHE A 20 10.22 -17.61 23.79
CA PHE A 20 10.62 -16.95 25.04
C PHE A 20 10.88 -17.95 26.18
N THR A 21 10.08 -19.00 26.28
CA THR A 21 10.24 -20.03 27.33
C THR A 21 11.51 -20.84 27.13
N GLU A 22 11.88 -21.09 25.89
CA GLU A 22 13.09 -21.82 25.51
C GLU A 22 14.36 -20.94 25.49
N GLY A 23 14.19 -19.63 25.72
CA GLY A 23 15.31 -18.68 25.78
C GLY A 23 15.93 -18.36 24.41
N GLU A 24 15.27 -18.72 23.30
CA GLU A 24 15.78 -18.43 21.95
C GLU A 24 15.83 -16.94 21.65
N LEU A 25 14.87 -16.17 22.18
CA LEU A 25 14.83 -14.71 22.07
C LEU A 25 14.52 -14.08 23.43
N VAL A 26 15.17 -12.94 23.71
CA VAL A 26 14.89 -12.12 24.88
C VAL A 26 13.69 -11.23 24.59
N ARG A 27 12.60 -11.39 25.37
CA ARG A 27 11.32 -10.73 25.12
C ARG A 27 11.42 -9.21 25.05
N GLU A 28 12.18 -8.61 25.96
CA GLU A 28 12.36 -7.18 26.09
C GLU A 28 13.06 -6.56 24.86
N ALA A 29 13.87 -7.35 24.18
CA ALA A 29 14.60 -6.90 22.98
C ALA A 29 13.75 -6.97 21.70
N VAL A 30 12.68 -7.80 21.68
CA VAL A 30 11.97 -8.13 20.45
C VAL A 30 10.45 -7.85 20.49
N VAL A 31 9.93 -7.33 21.62
CA VAL A 31 8.50 -7.00 21.78
C VAL A 31 8.36 -5.56 22.24
N ALA A 32 7.63 -4.77 21.47
CA ALA A 32 7.18 -3.43 21.85
C ALA A 32 5.68 -3.43 22.09
N PHE A 33 5.21 -2.61 23.04
CA PHE A 33 3.78 -2.42 23.31
C PHE A 33 3.36 -1.02 22.92
N HIS A 34 2.28 -0.92 22.17
CA HIS A 34 1.69 0.36 21.79
C HIS A 34 0.21 0.39 22.20
N ALA A 35 -0.20 1.52 22.75
CA ALA A 35 -1.59 1.78 23.08
C ALA A 35 -2.39 2.06 21.77
N THR A 36 -3.46 1.31 21.55
CA THR A 36 -4.34 1.49 20.38
C THR A 36 -5.77 1.61 20.86
N THR A 37 -6.49 2.63 20.38
CA THR A 37 -7.91 2.80 20.69
C THR A 37 -8.74 1.92 19.75
N GLY A 38 -9.54 1.02 20.31
CA GLY A 38 -10.44 0.15 19.55
C GLY A 38 -11.70 0.88 19.06
N PRO A 39 -12.51 0.23 18.21
CA PRO A 39 -13.78 0.77 17.71
C PRO A 39 -14.79 1.06 18.84
N ASP A 40 -14.63 0.42 20.00
CA ASP A 40 -15.43 0.58 21.22
C ASP A 40 -14.97 1.76 22.10
N GLY A 41 -14.02 2.56 21.62
CA GLY A 41 -13.46 3.71 22.34
C GLY A 41 -12.50 3.34 23.48
N LYS A 42 -12.23 2.05 23.72
CA LYS A 42 -11.31 1.60 24.78
C LYS A 42 -9.88 1.52 24.27
N THR A 43 -8.94 1.82 25.16
CA THR A 43 -7.50 1.71 24.87
C THR A 43 -7.00 0.30 25.18
N TYR A 44 -6.38 -0.32 24.18
CA TYR A 44 -5.77 -1.65 24.28
C TYR A 44 -4.26 -1.56 24.12
N GLN A 45 -3.52 -2.30 24.92
CA GLN A 45 -2.09 -2.51 24.73
C GLN A 45 -1.87 -3.62 23.71
N VAL A 46 -1.34 -3.24 22.53
CA VAL A 46 -1.07 -4.18 21.44
C VAL A 46 0.42 -4.49 21.39
N ALA A 47 0.76 -5.77 21.40
CA ALA A 47 2.14 -6.23 21.29
C ALA A 47 2.59 -6.25 19.81
N TYR A 48 3.70 -5.61 19.53
CA TYR A 48 4.41 -5.63 18.25
C TYR A 48 5.68 -6.45 18.40
N PHE A 49 5.96 -7.29 17.42
CA PHE A 49 7.08 -8.21 17.42
C PHE A 49 8.11 -7.82 16.36
N SER A 50 9.41 -7.97 16.67
CA SER A 50 10.48 -7.75 15.71
C SER A 50 10.45 -8.78 14.56
N LEU A 51 11.26 -8.54 13.53
CA LEU A 51 11.45 -9.48 12.43
C LEU A 51 12.02 -10.81 12.93
N ASP A 52 12.89 -10.79 13.93
CA ASP A 52 13.50 -12.01 14.49
C ASP A 52 12.46 -12.99 15.01
N VAL A 53 11.41 -12.49 15.70
CA VAL A 53 10.28 -13.33 16.14
C VAL A 53 9.55 -13.92 14.94
N THR A 54 9.37 -13.16 13.88
CA THR A 54 8.70 -13.65 12.66
C THR A 54 9.50 -14.74 11.96
N LEU A 55 10.81 -14.57 11.88
CA LEU A 55 11.72 -15.57 11.33
C LEU A 55 11.71 -16.85 12.17
N ALA A 56 11.89 -16.73 13.49
CA ALA A 56 11.90 -17.87 14.39
C ALA A 56 10.57 -18.65 14.39
N VAL A 57 9.41 -17.94 14.35
CA VAL A 57 8.09 -18.57 14.18
C VAL A 57 8.01 -19.29 12.83
N GLY A 58 8.50 -18.70 11.75
CA GLY A 58 8.49 -19.30 10.42
C GLY A 58 9.24 -20.62 10.32
N TYR A 59 10.34 -20.76 11.06
CA TYR A 59 11.06 -22.03 11.16
C TYR A 59 10.31 -23.10 11.96
N ARG A 60 9.44 -22.72 12.89
CA ARG A 60 8.70 -23.65 13.79
C ARG A 60 7.33 -24.03 13.27
N VAL A 61 6.71 -23.20 12.43
CA VAL A 61 5.35 -23.41 11.97
C VAL A 61 5.27 -24.54 10.95
N ARG A 62 4.46 -25.56 11.27
CA ARG A 62 4.15 -26.69 10.36
C ARG A 62 2.96 -26.33 9.48
N SER A 63 3.22 -25.65 8.35
CA SER A 63 2.24 -25.35 7.32
C SER A 63 2.90 -25.39 5.95
N THR A 64 2.12 -25.47 4.88
CA THR A 64 2.64 -25.37 3.50
C THR A 64 3.43 -24.09 3.31
N ARG A 65 2.91 -22.96 3.82
CA ARG A 65 3.61 -21.66 3.82
C ARG A 65 4.87 -21.66 4.66
N GLY A 66 4.86 -22.30 5.83
CA GLY A 66 6.06 -22.48 6.65
C GLY A 66 7.11 -23.32 5.95
N THR A 67 6.73 -24.33 5.18
CA THR A 67 7.65 -25.13 4.36
C THR A 67 8.25 -24.31 3.24
N GLN A 68 7.44 -23.55 2.50
CA GLN A 68 7.89 -22.63 1.45
C GLN A 68 8.86 -21.59 2.01
N PHE A 69 8.55 -21.04 3.18
CA PHE A 69 9.43 -20.10 3.88
C PHE A 69 10.79 -20.73 4.22
N ARG A 70 10.83 -21.94 4.79
CA ARG A 70 12.09 -22.63 5.11
C ARG A 70 12.90 -22.97 3.87
N GLN A 71 12.26 -23.44 2.81
CA GLN A 71 12.92 -23.73 1.53
C GLN A 71 13.55 -22.47 0.95
N TRP A 72 12.81 -21.38 0.93
CA TRP A 72 13.30 -20.08 0.50
C TRP A 72 14.49 -19.62 1.37
N ALA A 73 14.35 -19.63 2.70
CA ALA A 73 15.42 -19.20 3.61
C ALA A 73 16.69 -20.05 3.44
N THR A 74 16.53 -21.38 3.26
CA THR A 74 17.65 -22.28 3.02
C THR A 74 18.31 -22.03 1.65
N ALA A 75 17.54 -21.75 0.61
CA ALA A 75 18.06 -21.41 -0.70
C ALA A 75 18.84 -20.10 -0.66
N ARG A 76 18.34 -19.09 0.07
CA ARG A 76 19.00 -17.80 0.24
C ARG A 76 20.32 -17.90 1.01
N LEU A 77 20.37 -18.74 2.04
CA LEU A 77 21.60 -19.00 2.78
C LEU A 77 22.67 -19.75 1.94
N LYS A 78 22.22 -20.61 1.01
CA LYS A 78 23.13 -21.35 0.13
C LYS A 78 23.62 -20.55 -1.07
N ASN A 79 22.85 -19.55 -1.55
CA ASN A 79 23.19 -18.71 -2.70
C ASN A 79 22.82 -17.24 -2.43
N PRO A 80 23.68 -16.46 -1.81
CA PRO A 80 23.40 -15.05 -1.52
C PRO A 80 23.25 -14.15 -2.76
N SER A 81 23.76 -14.58 -3.91
CA SER A 81 23.93 -13.75 -5.12
C SER A 81 23.19 -14.23 -6.37
N GLY A 82 22.33 -15.24 -6.28
CA GLY A 82 21.69 -15.73 -7.50
C GLY A 82 20.34 -16.37 -7.29
N LEU A 83 19.30 -15.77 -7.83
CA LEU A 83 18.30 -16.41 -8.71
C LEU A 83 17.09 -15.49 -8.89
N GLY A 84 16.75 -15.18 -10.13
CA GLY A 84 15.54 -14.50 -10.56
C GLY A 84 14.28 -15.35 -10.36
N VAL A 85 13.91 -15.55 -9.11
CA VAL A 85 12.55 -15.82 -8.71
C VAL A 85 12.03 -14.48 -8.20
N PRO A 86 10.87 -13.98 -8.66
CA PRO A 86 10.25 -12.80 -8.08
C PRO A 86 10.18 -13.03 -6.57
N ASP A 87 10.95 -12.28 -5.83
CA ASP A 87 11.24 -12.59 -4.45
C ASP A 87 9.99 -12.28 -3.64
N TYR A 88 9.25 -13.32 -3.23
CA TYR A 88 8.12 -13.18 -2.30
C TYR A 88 8.49 -12.28 -1.09
N PHE A 89 9.77 -12.25 -0.74
CA PHE A 89 10.28 -11.39 0.33
C PHE A 89 10.50 -9.96 -0.13
N ASP A 90 10.91 -9.72 -1.37
CA ASP A 90 10.94 -8.37 -1.94
C ASP A 90 9.51 -7.87 -2.13
N GLU A 91 8.58 -8.73 -2.55
CA GLU A 91 7.15 -8.40 -2.58
C GLU A 91 6.59 -8.18 -1.16
N LEU A 92 6.94 -9.01 -0.19
CA LEU A 92 6.55 -8.85 1.21
C LEU A 92 7.19 -7.60 1.83
N LEU A 93 8.47 -7.34 1.56
CA LEU A 93 9.16 -6.12 1.99
C LEU A 93 8.58 -4.88 1.30
N ALA A 94 8.23 -4.98 0.03
CA ALA A 94 7.52 -3.93 -0.69
C ALA A 94 6.13 -3.69 -0.05
N ARG A 95 5.39 -4.74 0.28
CA ARG A 95 4.10 -4.63 0.98
C ARG A 95 4.24 -4.12 2.42
N ILE A 96 5.29 -4.53 3.16
CA ILE A 96 5.57 -3.98 4.50
C ILE A 96 5.97 -2.51 4.40
N ARG A 97 6.76 -2.12 3.40
CA ARG A 97 7.04 -0.72 3.10
C ARG A 97 5.77 0.02 2.70
N ASP A 98 4.91 -0.61 1.92
CA ASP A 98 3.61 -0.10 1.51
C ASP A 98 2.66 0.11 2.71
N ILE A 99 2.64 -0.80 3.67
CA ILE A 99 1.90 -0.66 4.93
C ILE A 99 2.53 0.44 5.80
N ARG A 100 3.85 0.56 5.86
CA ARG A 100 4.56 1.65 6.54
C ARG A 100 4.40 2.99 5.83
N SER A 101 4.25 2.98 4.52
CA SER A 101 4.08 4.14 3.66
C SER A 101 2.63 4.38 3.26
N SER A 102 1.63 3.75 3.93
CA SER A 102 0.26 4.19 3.71
C SER A 102 0.23 5.69 3.94
N GLU A 103 -0.31 6.44 3.00
CA GLU A 103 -0.36 7.90 3.01
C GLU A 103 -0.76 8.44 4.38
N LYS A 104 -1.70 7.77 5.04
CA LYS A 104 -2.16 8.10 6.38
C LYS A 104 -1.11 7.91 7.49
N VAL A 105 -0.22 6.90 7.38
CA VAL A 105 0.87 6.66 8.35
C VAL A 105 2.02 7.62 8.10
N PHE A 106 2.33 7.88 6.83
CA PHE A 106 3.29 8.89 6.42
C PHE A 106 2.91 10.28 6.94
N TRP A 107 1.69 10.74 6.64
CA TRP A 107 1.21 12.05 7.08
C TRP A 107 1.16 12.16 8.61
N ARG A 108 0.85 11.09 9.32
CA ARG A 108 0.90 11.09 10.78
C ARG A 108 2.32 11.26 11.32
N LYS A 109 3.33 10.61 10.72
CA LYS A 109 4.74 10.80 11.09
C LYS A 109 5.25 12.19 10.72
N VAL A 110 4.93 12.66 9.54
CA VAL A 110 5.23 14.03 9.11
C VAL A 110 4.61 15.03 10.09
N LEU A 111 3.33 14.88 10.43
CA LEU A 111 2.65 15.70 11.44
C LEU A 111 3.37 15.68 12.80
N GLN A 112 3.82 14.52 13.27
CA GLN A 112 4.54 14.40 14.54
C GLN A 112 5.88 15.16 14.51
N ILE A 113 6.61 15.09 13.41
CA ILE A 113 7.88 15.80 13.22
C ILE A 113 7.62 17.32 13.18
N TYR A 114 6.61 17.75 12.45
CA TYR A 114 6.29 19.17 12.29
C TYR A 114 5.62 19.79 13.51
N ALA A 115 4.90 19.01 14.31
CA ALA A 115 4.42 19.46 15.62
C ALA A 115 5.56 19.86 16.56
N THR A 116 6.82 19.51 16.24
CA THR A 116 8.02 20.00 16.94
C THR A 116 8.51 21.36 16.42
N SER A 117 7.93 21.89 15.34
CA SER A 117 8.28 23.23 14.80
C SER A 117 7.76 24.33 15.72
N ILE A 118 8.55 25.38 15.89
CA ILE A 118 8.23 26.49 16.79
C ILE A 118 6.98 27.26 16.31
N ASP A 119 6.79 27.32 14.99
CA ASP A 119 5.74 28.08 14.30
C ASP A 119 4.59 27.18 13.82
N TYR A 120 4.49 25.95 14.35
CA TYR A 120 3.38 25.06 14.00
C TYR A 120 2.08 25.50 14.64
N ASP A 121 1.08 25.76 13.82
CA ASP A 121 -0.31 25.95 14.19
C ASP A 121 -1.20 25.06 13.31
N SER A 122 -1.89 24.11 13.94
CA SER A 122 -2.74 23.14 13.24
C SER A 122 -3.91 23.75 12.47
N GLN A 123 -4.31 24.99 12.81
CA GLN A 123 -5.41 25.71 12.15
C GLN A 123 -4.93 26.75 11.15
N ALA A 124 -3.63 27.04 11.12
CA ALA A 124 -3.08 28.04 10.22
C ALA A 124 -3.05 27.53 8.78
N GLU A 125 -3.43 28.38 7.83
CA GLU A 125 -3.32 28.11 6.39
C GLU A 125 -1.88 27.80 5.97
N SER A 126 -0.91 28.40 6.66
CA SER A 126 0.53 28.10 6.46
C SER A 126 0.86 26.64 6.66
N SER A 127 0.27 25.97 7.66
CA SER A 127 0.49 24.55 7.92
C SER A 127 -0.12 23.65 6.83
N GLN A 128 -1.29 24.02 6.31
CA GLN A 128 -1.91 23.29 5.20
C GLN A 128 -1.09 23.42 3.91
N ARG A 129 -0.64 24.65 3.59
CA ARG A 129 0.24 24.91 2.43
C ARG A 129 1.56 24.15 2.55
N PHE A 130 2.10 24.07 3.75
CA PHE A 130 3.32 23.33 4.02
C PHE A 130 3.18 21.85 3.63
N PHE A 131 2.12 21.15 4.05
CA PHE A 131 1.89 19.76 3.70
C PHE A 131 1.74 19.54 2.20
N ALA A 132 0.99 20.42 1.52
CA ALA A 132 0.86 20.37 0.07
C ALA A 132 2.22 20.54 -0.63
N THR A 133 3.06 21.46 -0.12
CA THR A 133 4.41 21.68 -0.66
C THR A 133 5.29 20.44 -0.50
N VAL A 134 5.31 19.83 0.68
CA VAL A 134 6.09 18.60 0.95
C VAL A 134 5.63 17.45 0.05
N GLN A 135 4.32 17.25 -0.06
CA GLN A 135 3.75 16.23 -0.93
C GLN A 135 4.15 16.45 -2.39
N ASN A 136 3.99 17.66 -2.89
CA ASN A 136 4.33 17.98 -4.28
C ASN A 136 5.83 17.79 -4.57
N LYS A 137 6.71 18.22 -3.67
CA LYS A 137 8.16 18.01 -3.82
C LYS A 137 8.53 16.52 -3.89
N MET A 138 7.92 15.68 -3.07
CA MET A 138 8.18 14.24 -3.05
C MET A 138 7.65 13.56 -4.32
N HIS A 139 6.44 13.89 -4.77
CA HIS A 139 5.90 13.39 -6.03
C HIS A 139 6.78 13.82 -7.20
N TRP A 140 7.15 15.11 -7.26
CA TRP A 140 8.03 15.62 -8.31
C TRP A 140 9.36 14.88 -8.36
N ALA A 141 10.01 14.72 -7.23
CA ALA A 141 11.27 13.98 -7.12
C ALA A 141 11.16 12.49 -7.52
N ALA A 142 9.98 11.90 -7.39
CA ALA A 142 9.75 10.51 -7.75
C ALA A 142 9.48 10.31 -9.25
N HIS A 143 8.68 11.20 -9.88
CA HIS A 143 8.18 10.98 -11.25
C HIS A 143 7.92 12.27 -12.06
N GLY A 144 8.35 13.45 -11.59
CA GLY A 144 8.30 14.71 -12.38
C GLY A 144 6.91 15.35 -12.48
N GLN A 145 5.94 14.99 -11.66
CA GLN A 145 4.61 15.60 -11.61
C GLN A 145 4.20 15.86 -10.16
N THR A 146 3.37 16.87 -9.91
CA THR A 146 2.72 17.04 -8.62
C THR A 146 1.59 16.04 -8.43
N ALA A 147 1.13 15.84 -7.21
CA ALA A 147 0.00 14.94 -6.91
C ALA A 147 -1.27 15.32 -7.72
N ALA A 148 -1.58 16.60 -7.82
CA ALA A 148 -2.72 17.10 -8.60
C ALA A 148 -2.55 16.83 -10.10
N GLU A 149 -1.34 17.03 -10.64
CA GLU A 149 -1.05 16.78 -12.06
C GLU A 149 -1.18 15.29 -12.42
N VAL A 150 -0.75 14.38 -11.53
CA VAL A 150 -0.94 12.94 -11.72
C VAL A 150 -2.42 12.58 -11.83
N ILE A 151 -3.23 13.04 -10.88
CA ILE A 151 -4.68 12.78 -10.90
C ILE A 151 -5.29 13.34 -12.18
N ALA A 152 -5.01 14.61 -12.51
CA ALA A 152 -5.58 15.28 -13.67
C ALA A 152 -5.16 14.65 -15.02
N ALA A 153 -3.95 14.09 -15.08
CA ALA A 153 -3.43 13.48 -16.30
C ALA A 153 -3.90 12.02 -16.51
N ARG A 154 -4.14 11.29 -15.41
CA ARG A 154 -4.32 9.82 -15.47
C ARG A 154 -5.74 9.36 -15.11
N ALA A 155 -6.58 10.22 -14.52
CA ALA A 155 -7.97 9.90 -14.27
C ALA A 155 -8.74 9.94 -15.60
N ASP A 156 -9.11 8.79 -16.13
CA ASP A 156 -9.82 8.62 -17.40
C ASP A 156 -10.76 7.42 -17.33
N ALA A 157 -12.05 7.64 -17.49
CA ALA A 157 -13.06 6.58 -17.43
C ALA A 157 -12.92 5.54 -18.55
N ASP A 158 -12.30 5.91 -19.68
CA ASP A 158 -12.09 5.01 -20.83
C ASP A 158 -10.92 4.02 -20.59
N GLU A 159 -10.05 4.32 -19.60
CA GLU A 159 -8.95 3.43 -19.22
C GLU A 159 -9.40 2.32 -18.25
N PRO A 160 -8.75 1.14 -18.28
CA PRO A 160 -9.03 0.08 -17.32
C PRO A 160 -8.95 0.58 -15.87
N ASN A 161 -10.03 0.34 -15.11
CA ASN A 161 -10.18 0.83 -13.73
C ASN A 161 -9.98 2.35 -13.60
N MET A 162 -10.36 3.13 -14.62
CA MET A 162 -10.17 4.57 -14.76
C MET A 162 -8.72 5.06 -14.58
N GLY A 163 -7.74 4.27 -15.02
CA GLY A 163 -6.31 4.55 -14.91
C GLY A 163 -5.71 4.27 -13.54
N LEU A 164 -6.48 3.74 -12.58
CA LEU A 164 -5.99 3.37 -11.26
C LEU A 164 -5.17 2.08 -11.33
N SER A 165 -3.99 2.10 -10.71
CA SER A 165 -3.11 0.94 -10.53
C SER A 165 -3.37 0.21 -9.20
N THR A 166 -3.84 0.94 -8.17
CA THR A 166 -4.12 0.41 -6.84
C THR A 166 -5.39 1.02 -6.24
N TRP A 167 -6.16 0.24 -5.47
CA TRP A 167 -7.34 0.71 -4.73
C TRP A 167 -7.68 -0.24 -3.57
N ALA A 168 -8.60 0.19 -2.71
CA ALA A 168 -9.09 -0.64 -1.59
C ALA A 168 -10.33 -1.45 -2.00
N GLY A 169 -10.28 -2.79 -1.79
CA GLY A 169 -11.41 -3.68 -2.04
C GLY A 169 -11.43 -4.27 -3.46
N ALA A 170 -12.57 -4.83 -3.87
CA ALA A 170 -12.70 -5.54 -5.16
C ALA A 170 -12.83 -4.58 -6.35
N VAL A 171 -13.24 -3.32 -6.12
CA VAL A 171 -13.56 -2.33 -7.15
C VAL A 171 -13.13 -0.96 -6.69
N PRO A 172 -12.59 -0.10 -7.58
CA PRO A 172 -12.33 1.29 -7.28
C PRO A 172 -13.58 2.01 -6.76
N ARG A 173 -13.40 2.88 -5.78
CA ARG A 173 -14.43 3.74 -5.21
C ARG A 173 -14.10 5.21 -5.46
N LYS A 174 -15.10 6.08 -5.40
CA LYS A 174 -14.91 7.52 -5.61
C LYS A 174 -13.78 8.14 -4.75
N PRO A 175 -13.60 7.78 -3.45
CA PRO A 175 -12.46 8.26 -2.69
C PRO A 175 -11.11 7.75 -3.18
N ASP A 176 -11.05 6.58 -3.83
CA ASP A 176 -9.79 6.05 -4.36
C ASP A 176 -9.31 6.88 -5.57
N ALA A 177 -10.23 7.44 -6.36
CA ALA A 177 -9.96 8.31 -7.49
C ALA A 177 -9.34 9.66 -7.10
N ALA A 178 -9.52 10.09 -5.86
CA ALA A 178 -8.96 11.34 -5.34
C ALA A 178 -7.52 11.21 -4.81
N VAL A 179 -6.91 10.02 -4.89
CA VAL A 179 -5.59 9.73 -4.31
C VAL A 179 -4.57 9.55 -5.43
N ALA A 180 -3.66 10.50 -5.60
CA ALA A 180 -2.63 10.52 -6.66
C ALA A 180 -1.80 9.23 -6.71
N ARG A 181 -1.44 8.69 -5.55
CA ARG A 181 -0.68 7.46 -5.41
C ARG A 181 -1.33 6.27 -6.12
N ASN A 182 -2.65 6.23 -6.18
CA ASN A 182 -3.40 5.15 -6.80
C ASN A 182 -3.25 5.07 -8.33
N TYR A 183 -2.72 6.12 -8.95
CA TYR A 183 -2.44 6.22 -10.39
C TYR A 183 -0.97 5.96 -10.74
N LEU A 184 -0.10 5.73 -9.75
CA LEU A 184 1.32 5.55 -10.00
C LEU A 184 1.61 4.14 -10.53
N THR A 185 2.58 4.05 -11.43
CA THR A 185 3.15 2.76 -11.82
C THR A 185 3.90 2.12 -10.66
N ALA A 186 4.22 0.84 -10.75
CA ALA A 186 4.97 0.14 -9.70
C ALA A 186 6.32 0.79 -9.41
N ASP A 187 7.04 1.23 -10.46
CA ASP A 187 8.35 1.87 -10.33
C ASP A 187 8.26 3.26 -9.71
N GLU A 188 7.28 4.07 -10.13
CA GLU A 188 7.01 5.40 -9.55
C GLU A 188 6.63 5.29 -8.07
N LEU A 189 5.80 4.30 -7.75
CA LEU A 189 5.37 4.05 -6.37
C LEU A 189 6.55 3.57 -5.49
N ASP A 190 7.41 2.69 -5.99
CA ASP A 190 8.61 2.25 -5.27
C ASP A 190 9.58 3.43 -5.07
N ALA A 191 9.81 4.25 -6.10
CA ALA A 191 10.63 5.45 -6.00
C ALA A 191 10.08 6.42 -4.94
N LEU A 192 8.79 6.72 -4.98
CA LEU A 192 8.12 7.58 -3.98
C LEU A 192 8.26 7.01 -2.58
N ASN A 193 8.00 5.72 -2.39
CA ASN A 193 8.10 5.05 -1.09
C ASN A 193 9.52 5.10 -0.51
N ARG A 194 10.55 4.94 -1.35
CA ARG A 194 11.96 5.03 -0.93
C ARG A 194 12.33 6.43 -0.51
N ILE A 195 11.97 7.45 -1.30
CA ILE A 195 12.20 8.87 -0.99
C ILE A 195 11.55 9.21 0.35
N VAL A 196 10.28 8.87 0.51
CA VAL A 196 9.50 9.12 1.73
C VAL A 196 10.12 8.45 2.95
N SER A 197 10.50 7.17 2.84
CA SER A 197 11.07 6.43 3.97
C SER A 197 12.42 7.00 4.39
N ALA A 198 13.31 7.29 3.44
CA ALA A 198 14.62 7.84 3.71
C ALA A 198 14.53 9.25 4.30
N TYR A 199 13.61 10.09 3.80
CA TYR A 199 13.39 11.42 4.36
C TYR A 199 12.83 11.37 5.79
N LEU A 200 11.94 10.43 6.11
CA LEU A 200 11.42 10.28 7.47
C LEU A 200 12.53 9.90 8.45
N GLU A 201 13.42 8.98 8.09
CA GLU A 201 14.59 8.63 8.91
C GLU A 201 15.53 9.83 9.10
N PHE A 202 15.79 10.57 8.02
CA PHE A 202 16.55 11.82 8.10
C PHE A 202 15.89 12.85 9.02
N ALA A 203 14.57 13.03 8.91
CA ALA A 203 13.83 13.97 9.74
C ALA A 203 13.80 13.54 11.21
N GLU A 204 13.69 12.25 11.51
CA GLU A 204 13.81 11.72 12.88
C GLU A 204 15.19 12.03 13.48
N LEU A 205 16.26 11.87 12.71
CA LEU A 205 17.62 12.23 13.16
C LEU A 205 17.75 13.73 13.46
N GLN A 206 17.15 14.60 12.62
CA GLN A 206 17.15 16.05 12.87
C GLN A 206 16.36 16.39 14.15
N ALA A 207 15.20 15.75 14.38
CA ALA A 207 14.38 15.95 15.56
C ALA A 207 15.12 15.48 16.85
N LEU A 208 15.84 14.37 16.80
CA LEU A 208 16.69 13.90 17.91
C LEU A 208 17.79 14.90 18.28
N GLY A 209 18.26 15.69 17.31
CA GLY A 209 19.24 16.77 17.55
C GLY A 209 18.74 17.93 18.40
N ARG A 210 17.44 17.97 18.75
CA ARG A 210 16.75 18.97 19.57
C ARG A 210 17.06 20.43 19.20
N LYS A 211 17.37 20.68 17.91
CA LYS A 211 17.52 22.04 17.42
C LYS A 211 16.13 22.61 17.14
N PRO A 212 15.85 23.83 17.66
CA PRO A 212 14.61 24.53 17.29
C PRO A 212 14.56 24.70 15.78
N MET A 213 13.46 24.30 15.13
CA MET A 213 13.26 24.41 13.71
C MET A 213 11.90 25.03 13.41
N HIS A 214 11.86 25.89 12.39
CA HIS A 214 10.63 26.40 11.80
C HIS A 214 10.16 25.50 10.66
N MET A 215 8.90 25.60 10.26
CA MET A 215 8.39 24.85 9.11
C MET A 215 9.17 25.14 7.82
N ALA A 216 9.61 26.38 7.60
CA ALA A 216 10.45 26.76 6.47
C ALA A 216 11.81 26.02 6.45
N ASP A 217 12.40 25.77 7.64
CA ASP A 217 13.68 25.03 7.75
C ASP A 217 13.51 23.58 7.30
N TRP A 218 12.35 22.98 7.58
CA TRP A 218 12.04 21.62 7.13
C TRP A 218 11.91 21.53 5.61
N ILE A 219 11.31 22.53 4.94
CA ILE A 219 11.26 22.59 3.48
C ILE A 219 12.66 22.69 2.91
N ALA A 220 13.51 23.59 3.45
CA ALA A 220 14.89 23.73 3.02
C ALA A 220 15.67 22.39 3.19
N LYS A 221 15.49 21.72 4.33
CA LYS A 221 16.08 20.39 4.59
C LYS A 221 15.58 19.32 3.62
N LEU A 222 14.31 19.35 3.24
CA LEU A 222 13.79 18.44 2.21
C LEU A 222 14.44 18.70 0.85
N ASP A 223 14.58 19.96 0.45
CA ASP A 223 15.25 20.31 -0.80
C ASP A 223 16.71 19.86 -0.82
N ASP A 224 17.45 20.07 0.27
CA ASP A 224 18.83 19.63 0.40
C ASP A 224 18.93 18.10 0.35
N PHE A 225 18.03 17.39 1.03
CA PHE A 225 17.96 15.93 1.01
C PHE A 225 17.69 15.40 -0.41
N LEU A 226 16.72 15.99 -1.13
CA LEU A 226 16.41 15.59 -2.51
C LEU A 226 17.57 15.84 -3.46
N ARG A 227 18.24 17.01 -3.37
CA ARG A 227 19.43 17.34 -4.17
C ARG A 227 20.59 16.41 -3.89
N LEU A 228 20.80 16.01 -2.64
CA LEU A 228 21.83 15.03 -2.27
C LEU A 228 21.59 13.65 -2.92
N GLY A 229 20.34 13.32 -3.21
CA GLY A 229 19.95 12.12 -3.94
C GLY A 229 19.84 12.30 -5.46
N ASP A 230 20.43 13.36 -6.03
CA ASP A 230 20.35 13.72 -7.45
C ASP A 230 18.92 13.83 -7.98
N ARG A 231 17.97 14.29 -7.12
CA ARG A 231 16.58 14.48 -7.48
C ARG A 231 16.26 15.96 -7.73
N GLU A 232 15.48 16.19 -8.78
CA GLU A 232 14.96 17.53 -9.05
C GLU A 232 13.95 17.97 -7.98
N THR A 233 13.99 19.24 -7.64
CA THR A 233 13.02 19.85 -6.72
C THR A 233 12.16 20.87 -7.45
N ILE A 234 10.94 21.07 -6.97
CA ILE A 234 9.98 22.04 -7.48
C ILE A 234 9.81 23.18 -6.47
N ASP A 235 9.74 24.42 -6.94
CA ASP A 235 9.54 25.64 -6.14
C ASP A 235 8.15 26.29 -6.33
N HIS A 236 7.30 25.69 -7.17
CA HIS A 236 5.94 26.15 -7.47
C HIS A 236 4.90 25.06 -7.13
N ALA A 237 3.63 25.44 -7.10
CA ALA A 237 2.50 24.59 -6.73
C ALA A 237 2.09 23.56 -7.81
N GLY A 238 2.74 23.55 -8.97
CA GLY A 238 2.32 22.80 -10.16
C GLY A 238 1.38 23.60 -11.06
N LYS A 239 1.00 23.00 -12.20
CA LYS A 239 0.14 23.62 -13.23
C LYS A 239 -1.35 23.39 -12.98
N VAL A 240 -1.69 22.41 -12.12
CA VAL A 240 -3.06 22.01 -11.82
C VAL A 240 -3.31 22.17 -10.32
N SER A 241 -4.41 22.84 -9.95
CA SER A 241 -4.79 22.94 -8.54
C SER A 241 -5.40 21.62 -8.04
N HIS A 242 -5.32 21.41 -6.74
CA HIS A 242 -5.90 20.21 -6.11
C HIS A 242 -7.40 20.10 -6.37
N GLU A 243 -8.14 21.20 -6.25
CA GLU A 243 -9.58 21.24 -6.45
C GLU A 243 -9.95 20.85 -7.88
N VAL A 244 -9.23 21.36 -8.88
CA VAL A 244 -9.47 21.02 -10.29
C VAL A 244 -9.18 19.56 -10.56
N ALA A 245 -8.11 19.01 -9.98
CA ALA A 245 -7.77 17.60 -10.12
C ALA A 245 -8.84 16.69 -9.51
N ILE A 246 -9.33 17.03 -8.31
CA ILE A 246 -10.38 16.25 -7.64
C ILE A 246 -11.70 16.29 -8.41
N LEU A 247 -12.13 17.48 -8.85
CA LEU A 247 -13.37 17.61 -9.65
C LEU A 247 -13.28 16.76 -10.93
N ARG A 248 -12.13 16.75 -11.59
CA ARG A 248 -11.92 15.92 -12.77
C ARG A 248 -12.00 14.42 -12.42
N ALA A 249 -11.28 13.97 -11.40
CA ALA A 249 -11.31 12.59 -10.98
C ALA A 249 -12.70 12.10 -10.57
N GLU A 250 -13.48 12.95 -9.89
CA GLU A 250 -14.85 12.65 -9.52
C GLU A 250 -15.77 12.55 -10.76
N SER A 251 -15.60 13.45 -11.73
CA SER A 251 -16.35 13.40 -12.98
C SER A 251 -16.05 12.13 -13.77
N GLU A 252 -14.77 11.75 -13.89
CA GLU A 252 -14.35 10.53 -14.57
C GLU A 252 -14.85 9.28 -13.82
N TYR A 253 -14.81 9.31 -12.48
CA TYR A 253 -15.38 8.21 -11.68
C TYR A 253 -16.88 8.05 -11.90
N ASP A 254 -17.65 9.13 -11.94
CA ASP A 254 -19.09 9.08 -12.15
C ASP A 254 -19.44 8.52 -13.55
N ARG A 255 -18.58 8.79 -14.56
CA ARG A 255 -18.65 8.18 -15.89
C ARG A 255 -18.35 6.68 -15.83
N PHE A 256 -17.22 6.30 -15.28
CA PHE A 256 -16.79 4.92 -15.09
C PHE A 256 -17.84 4.08 -14.34
N ALA A 257 -18.40 4.61 -13.26
CA ALA A 257 -19.43 3.92 -12.48
C ALA A 257 -20.71 3.67 -13.28
N LYS A 258 -21.14 4.63 -14.12
CA LYS A 258 -22.30 4.47 -15.02
C LYS A 258 -22.07 3.41 -16.08
N GLU A 259 -20.93 3.45 -16.76
CA GLU A 259 -20.56 2.48 -17.80
C GLU A 259 -20.47 1.07 -17.22
N ARG A 260 -19.86 0.95 -16.05
CA ARG A 260 -19.77 -0.32 -15.35
C ARG A 260 -21.14 -0.88 -14.92
N ALA A 261 -22.07 -0.03 -14.49
CA ALA A 261 -23.42 -0.45 -14.13
C ALA A 261 -24.23 -0.98 -15.32
N MET A 262 -23.81 -0.66 -16.55
CA MET A 262 -24.42 -1.17 -17.79
C MET A 262 -23.81 -2.51 -18.26
N LEU A 263 -22.68 -2.92 -17.69
CA LEU A 263 -22.08 -4.21 -18.01
C LEU A 263 -22.82 -5.35 -17.29
N PRO A 264 -23.03 -6.51 -17.97
CA PRO A 264 -23.62 -7.66 -17.30
C PRO A 264 -22.81 -8.06 -16.06
N SER A 265 -23.48 -8.35 -14.98
CA SER A 265 -22.84 -8.87 -13.76
C SER A 265 -22.15 -10.20 -14.05
N SER A 266 -21.15 -10.59 -13.22
CA SER A 266 -20.49 -11.89 -13.36
C SER A 266 -21.52 -13.05 -13.33
N VAL A 267 -22.58 -12.93 -12.55
CA VAL A 267 -23.65 -13.92 -12.47
C VAL A 267 -24.45 -14.00 -13.78
N GLU A 268 -24.72 -12.87 -14.43
CA GLU A 268 -25.37 -12.83 -15.75
C GLU A 268 -24.46 -13.42 -16.84
N GLN A 269 -23.16 -13.15 -16.79
CA GLN A 269 -22.18 -13.75 -17.71
C GLN A 269 -22.09 -15.27 -17.53
N ASP A 270 -21.99 -15.77 -16.29
CA ASP A 270 -21.99 -17.19 -15.97
C ASP A 270 -23.29 -17.88 -16.42
N PHE A 271 -24.43 -17.18 -16.27
CA PHE A 271 -25.73 -17.67 -16.75
C PHE A 271 -25.76 -17.78 -18.26
N ASP A 272 -25.32 -16.75 -18.99
CA ASP A 272 -25.26 -16.75 -20.44
C ASP A 272 -24.31 -17.83 -20.98
N GLU A 273 -23.16 -18.03 -20.34
CA GLU A 273 -22.24 -19.11 -20.68
C GLU A 273 -22.87 -20.49 -20.46
N SER A 274 -23.52 -20.67 -19.34
CA SER A 274 -24.26 -21.91 -19.03
C SER A 274 -25.36 -22.19 -20.04
N MET A 275 -26.12 -21.17 -20.43
CA MET A 275 -27.16 -21.29 -21.48
C MET A 275 -26.60 -21.61 -22.85
N ARG A 276 -25.43 -21.04 -23.22
CA ARG A 276 -24.74 -21.39 -24.47
C ARG A 276 -24.27 -22.84 -24.46
N ALA A 277 -23.70 -23.30 -23.33
CA ALA A 277 -23.28 -24.70 -23.17
C ALA A 277 -24.48 -25.68 -23.31
N VAL A 278 -25.62 -25.37 -22.67
CA VAL A 278 -26.85 -26.18 -22.78
C VAL A 278 -27.34 -26.26 -24.23
N ARG A 279 -27.40 -25.13 -24.95
CA ARG A 279 -27.78 -25.09 -26.36
C ARG A 279 -26.85 -25.91 -27.25
N GLN A 280 -25.53 -25.89 -26.99
CA GLN A 280 -24.55 -26.73 -27.71
C GLN A 280 -24.78 -28.23 -27.48
N ILE A 281 -25.12 -28.63 -26.25
CA ILE A 281 -25.43 -30.01 -25.91
C ILE A 281 -26.73 -30.47 -26.61
N GLU A 282 -27.73 -29.62 -26.64
CA GLU A 282 -29.03 -29.89 -27.29
C GLU A 282 -28.84 -30.03 -28.82
N SER A 283 -28.07 -29.15 -29.45
CA SER A 283 -27.78 -29.21 -30.89
C SER A 283 -26.98 -30.47 -31.30
N ARG A 284 -26.13 -31.00 -30.41
CA ARG A 284 -25.40 -32.27 -30.61
C ARG A 284 -26.27 -33.52 -30.43
N ARG A 285 -27.41 -33.39 -29.75
CA ARG A 285 -28.43 -34.44 -29.59
C ARG A 285 -29.42 -34.42 -30.71
N GLY A 286 -29.04 -34.58 -31.98
CA GLY A 286 -29.87 -34.54 -33.17
C GLY A 286 -31.30 -35.06 -32.98
N PRO A 287 -32.25 -34.79 -33.91
CA PRO A 287 -33.68 -35.14 -33.74
C PRO A 287 -33.81 -36.65 -33.53
N LYS A 288 -34.38 -37.02 -32.37
CA LYS A 288 -34.76 -38.43 -32.13
C LYS A 288 -35.64 -38.87 -33.30
N GLY A 289 -35.15 -39.83 -34.08
CA GLY A 289 -35.87 -40.43 -35.18
C GLY A 289 -37.29 -40.85 -34.73
N LYS A 290 -38.29 -40.37 -35.42
CA LYS A 290 -39.66 -40.87 -35.28
C LYS A 290 -39.62 -42.36 -35.66
N GLY A 291 -39.77 -43.23 -34.62
CA GLY A 291 -40.03 -44.64 -34.88
C GLY A 291 -41.31 -44.76 -35.68
N SER A 292 -41.27 -45.37 -36.84
CA SER A 292 -42.44 -45.78 -37.63
C SER A 292 -43.19 -46.85 -36.83
N PRO A 293 -44.51 -46.75 -36.76
CA PRO A 293 -45.32 -47.87 -36.32
C PRO A 293 -45.44 -48.88 -37.47
N GLY A 294 -45.03 -50.09 -37.21
CA GLY A 294 -45.32 -51.28 -37.98
C GLY A 294 -46.30 -52.16 -37.26
#